data_58ba08c6fa927b90b8f1ea81d3298362
#
_entry.id   58ba08c6fa927b90b8f1ea81d3298362
#
_cell.length_a   1.000
_cell.length_b   1.000
_cell.length_c   1.000
_cell.angle_alpha   90.00
_cell.angle_beta   90.00
_cell.angle_gamma   90.00
#
_symmetry.space_group_name_H-M   'P 1'
#
loop_
_entity.id
_entity.type
_entity.pdbx_description
1 polymer ?
#
loop_
_entity_poly.entity_id
_entity_poly.type
_entity_poly.pdbx_seq_one_letter_code
_entity_poly.pdbx_strand_id
1 'polypeptide(L)'
;DVEGNVLSNDVWAKDTTQLRTTDGMCIDDKGNIWVADFSANAVARIDKDGKIQRIAQSSDCDGSDGGLDQPGEPIVWNGQVSESCFDLVTGPDKVNTKHDKPFTLAKLSLE
;
A
#
# COMPACT_ATOMS: atom_id res chain seq x y z
N ASP A 1 1.65 -19.22 -19.07
CA ASP A 1 1.52 -20.69 -18.88
C ASP A 1 2.65 -21.22 -18.01
N VAL A 2 2.72 -22.53 -17.80
CA VAL A 2 3.75 -23.17 -16.95
C VAL A 2 5.18 -23.05 -17.51
N GLU A 3 5.33 -22.70 -18.77
CA GLU A 3 6.62 -22.42 -19.42
C GLU A 3 7.00 -20.94 -19.35
N GLY A 4 6.18 -20.12 -18.72
CA GLY A 4 6.44 -18.69 -18.52
C GLY A 4 6.00 -17.80 -19.69
N ASN A 5 5.22 -18.32 -20.65
CA ASN A 5 4.69 -17.50 -21.72
C ASN A 5 3.52 -16.65 -21.23
N VAL A 6 3.49 -15.38 -21.62
CA VAL A 6 2.38 -14.47 -21.34
C VAL A 6 1.21 -14.81 -22.24
N LEU A 7 0.06 -15.21 -21.67
CA LEU A 7 -1.16 -15.54 -22.40
C LEU A 7 -2.10 -14.35 -22.55
N SER A 8 -2.11 -13.44 -21.59
CA SER A 8 -2.85 -12.18 -21.64
C SER A 8 -2.15 -11.11 -20.82
N ASN A 9 -2.49 -9.84 -21.08
CA ASN A 9 -2.03 -8.69 -20.31
C ASN A 9 -3.17 -7.70 -20.20
N ASP A 10 -3.94 -7.81 -19.12
CA ASP A 10 -5.17 -7.05 -18.92
C ASP A 10 -5.11 -6.25 -17.61
N VAL A 11 -5.87 -5.16 -17.54
CA VAL A 11 -6.11 -4.46 -16.28
C VAL A 11 -7.10 -5.28 -15.45
N TRP A 12 -6.59 -5.90 -14.38
CA TRP A 12 -7.41 -6.74 -13.51
C TRP A 12 -8.25 -5.95 -12.51
N ALA A 13 -7.71 -4.86 -11.93
CA ALA A 13 -8.40 -4.03 -10.95
C ALA A 13 -8.08 -2.56 -11.16
N LYS A 14 -9.08 -1.70 -11.03
CA LYS A 14 -8.92 -0.24 -11.14
C LYS A 14 -10.01 0.48 -10.34
N ASP A 15 -9.61 1.32 -9.40
CA ASP A 15 -10.48 2.25 -8.68
C ASP A 15 -9.65 3.43 -8.18
N THR A 16 -9.70 4.56 -8.88
CA THR A 16 -8.86 5.73 -8.58
C THR A 16 -9.29 6.47 -7.30
N THR A 17 -10.45 6.14 -6.72
CA THR A 17 -10.88 6.70 -5.44
C THR A 17 -10.33 5.91 -4.25
N GLN A 18 -10.14 4.61 -4.42
CA GLN A 18 -9.65 3.70 -3.37
C GLN A 18 -8.15 3.43 -3.46
N LEU A 19 -7.56 3.56 -4.64
CA LEU A 19 -6.14 3.32 -4.91
C LEU A 19 -5.66 4.32 -5.97
N ARG A 20 -4.82 5.26 -5.57
CA ARG A 20 -4.31 6.34 -6.45
C ARG A 20 -3.02 5.94 -7.14
N THR A 21 -2.12 5.32 -6.38
CA THR A 21 -0.81 4.86 -6.86
C THR A 21 -0.50 3.49 -6.29
N THR A 22 0.41 2.79 -6.91
CA THR A 22 0.88 1.49 -6.42
C THR A 22 2.40 1.50 -6.31
N ASP A 23 2.91 0.94 -5.21
CA ASP A 23 4.31 0.60 -5.05
C ASP A 23 4.39 -0.91 -4.74
N GLY A 24 4.91 -1.30 -3.60
CA GLY A 24 4.98 -2.70 -3.21
C GLY A 24 3.62 -3.34 -2.92
N MET A 25 3.58 -4.66 -3.00
CA MET A 25 2.39 -5.44 -2.70
C MET A 25 2.73 -6.81 -2.13
N CYS A 26 1.85 -7.36 -1.32
CA CYS A 26 1.92 -8.74 -0.85
C CYS A 26 0.55 -9.40 -0.89
N ILE A 27 0.54 -10.74 -0.76
CA ILE A 27 -0.69 -11.52 -0.71
C ILE A 27 -0.87 -12.12 0.69
N ASP A 28 -2.10 -12.11 1.21
CA ASP A 28 -2.43 -12.79 2.46
C ASP A 28 -2.87 -14.25 2.23
N ASP A 29 -3.07 -14.98 3.33
CA ASP A 29 -3.50 -16.39 3.33
C ASP A 29 -4.94 -16.60 2.81
N LYS A 30 -5.72 -15.53 2.69
CA LYS A 30 -7.09 -15.54 2.13
C LYS A 30 -7.12 -15.19 0.65
N GLY A 31 -5.95 -14.89 0.05
CA GLY A 31 -5.81 -14.51 -1.36
C GLY A 31 -6.10 -13.05 -1.65
N ASN A 32 -6.18 -12.18 -0.65
CA ASN A 32 -6.24 -10.74 -0.88
C ASN A 32 -4.85 -10.18 -1.15
N ILE A 33 -4.77 -9.19 -2.03
CA ILE A 33 -3.55 -8.44 -2.29
C ILE A 33 -3.59 -7.14 -1.47
N TRP A 34 -2.53 -6.88 -0.73
CA TRP A 34 -2.31 -5.64 0.00
C TRP A 34 -1.33 -4.79 -0.77
N VAL A 35 -1.63 -3.51 -0.93
CA VAL A 35 -0.89 -2.59 -1.81
C VAL A 35 -0.60 -1.30 -1.07
N ALA A 36 0.64 -0.85 -1.13
CA ALA A 36 1.03 0.47 -0.68
C ALA A 36 0.58 1.52 -1.70
N ASP A 37 -0.22 2.49 -1.24
CA ASP A 37 -0.64 3.68 -2.00
C ASP A 37 0.12 4.90 -1.46
N PHE A 38 1.36 5.08 -1.94
CA PHE A 38 2.26 6.08 -1.39
C PHE A 38 1.77 7.53 -1.61
N SER A 39 1.10 7.82 -2.72
CA SER A 39 0.59 9.18 -2.99
C SER A 39 -0.58 9.55 -2.08
N ALA A 40 -1.41 8.59 -1.74
CA ALA A 40 -2.55 8.80 -0.85
C ALA A 40 -2.18 8.65 0.63
N ASN A 41 -0.93 8.25 0.95
CA ASN A 41 -0.50 7.92 2.30
C ASN A 41 -1.38 6.82 2.92
N ALA A 42 -1.60 5.75 2.16
CA ALA A 42 -2.61 4.75 2.44
C ALA A 42 -2.15 3.33 2.13
N VAL A 43 -2.89 2.37 2.65
CA VAL A 43 -2.80 0.96 2.30
C VAL A 43 -4.16 0.49 1.80
N ALA A 44 -4.19 -0.15 0.64
CA ALA A 44 -5.39 -0.72 0.05
C ALA A 44 -5.33 -2.25 0.04
N ARG A 45 -6.50 -2.86 0.03
CA ARG A 45 -6.68 -4.30 -0.15
C ARG A 45 -7.49 -4.55 -1.41
N ILE A 46 -7.06 -5.50 -2.23
CA ILE A 46 -7.78 -5.97 -3.40
C ILE A 46 -8.20 -7.41 -3.15
N ASP A 47 -9.48 -7.70 -3.20
CA ASP A 47 -9.97 -9.06 -3.01
C ASP A 47 -9.81 -9.90 -4.31
N LYS A 48 -10.10 -11.20 -4.20
CA LYS A 48 -9.98 -12.15 -5.33
C LYS A 48 -10.86 -11.81 -6.55
N ASP A 49 -11.89 -10.97 -6.35
CA ASP A 49 -12.80 -10.54 -7.41
C ASP A 49 -12.36 -9.19 -8.02
N GLY A 50 -11.21 -8.65 -7.59
CA GLY A 50 -10.64 -7.40 -8.08
C GLY A 50 -11.24 -6.15 -7.44
N LYS A 51 -12.05 -6.29 -6.37
CA LYS A 51 -12.60 -5.15 -5.65
C LYS A 51 -11.53 -4.51 -4.77
N ILE A 52 -11.30 -3.22 -4.98
CA ILE A 52 -10.33 -2.42 -4.23
C ILE A 52 -11.04 -1.72 -3.06
N GLN A 53 -10.39 -1.76 -1.91
CA GLN A 53 -10.83 -1.04 -0.71
C GLN A 53 -9.62 -0.41 -0.02
N ARG A 54 -9.65 0.89 0.21
CA ARG A 54 -8.69 1.56 1.08
C ARG A 54 -8.96 1.16 2.52
N ILE A 55 -7.99 0.54 3.18
CA ILE A 55 -8.14 0.00 4.53
C ILE A 55 -7.65 1.01 5.58
N ALA A 56 -6.56 1.70 5.29
CA ALA A 56 -5.98 2.69 6.19
C ALA A 56 -5.44 3.86 5.39
N GLN A 57 -5.49 5.04 5.99
CA GLN A 57 -4.92 6.27 5.43
C GLN A 57 -4.50 7.18 6.58
N SER A 58 -3.34 7.80 6.44
CA SER A 58 -2.89 8.87 7.34
C SER A 58 -2.91 10.21 6.63
N SER A 59 -3.06 11.29 7.41
CA SER A 59 -2.74 12.65 6.95
C SER A 59 -1.24 12.82 6.80
N ASP A 60 -0.80 14.00 6.39
CA ASP A 60 0.64 14.39 6.38
C ASP A 60 1.23 14.20 7.79
N CYS A 61 2.24 13.37 7.92
CA CYS A 61 2.87 13.02 9.20
C CYS A 61 4.32 12.58 8.97
N ASP A 62 5.07 12.46 10.05
CA ASP A 62 6.45 11.94 10.08
C ASP A 62 6.52 10.46 10.54
N GLY A 63 5.38 9.80 10.69
CA GLY A 63 5.27 8.41 11.13
C GLY A 63 5.57 8.15 12.61
N SER A 64 5.98 9.15 13.39
CA SER A 64 6.38 8.98 14.79
C SER A 64 5.24 8.58 15.72
N ASP A 65 4.01 8.84 15.32
CA ASP A 65 2.78 8.47 16.03
C ASP A 65 2.21 7.10 15.59
N GLY A 66 2.90 6.39 14.70
CA GLY A 66 2.45 5.14 14.09
C GLY A 66 1.63 5.34 12.82
N GLY A 67 1.51 6.56 12.33
CA GLY A 67 0.89 6.88 11.04
C GLY A 67 1.69 6.34 9.85
N LEU A 68 1.02 6.23 8.72
CA LEU A 68 1.67 5.93 7.46
C LEU A 68 2.43 7.18 6.98
N ASP A 69 3.69 7.02 6.67
CA ASP A 69 4.57 8.08 6.20
C ASP A 69 5.17 7.67 4.85
N GLN A 70 4.40 7.85 3.80
CA GLN A 70 4.66 7.34 2.46
C GLN A 70 4.97 5.84 2.42
N PRO A 71 3.95 4.99 2.53
CA PRO A 71 4.12 3.55 2.53
C PRO A 71 4.66 3.05 1.19
N GLY A 72 5.57 2.09 1.24
CA GLY A 72 6.24 1.53 0.07
C GLY A 72 6.05 0.04 -0.11
N GLU A 73 6.10 -0.75 0.96
CA GLU A 73 6.06 -2.21 0.86
C GLU A 73 5.32 -2.84 2.05
N PRO A 74 4.13 -3.43 1.84
CA PRO A 74 3.42 -4.17 2.86
C PRO A 74 3.94 -5.60 3.02
N ILE A 75 3.85 -6.11 4.24
CA ILE A 75 3.94 -7.53 4.54
C ILE A 75 2.84 -7.94 5.50
N VAL A 76 2.14 -9.04 5.18
CA VAL A 76 1.17 -9.65 6.10
C VAL A 76 1.87 -10.71 6.94
N TRP A 77 1.90 -10.50 8.24
CA TRP A 77 2.53 -11.42 9.17
C TRP A 77 1.80 -11.40 10.52
N ASN A 78 1.54 -12.58 11.07
CA ASN A 78 0.95 -12.76 12.41
C ASN A 78 -0.35 -11.94 12.62
N GLY A 79 -1.26 -11.95 11.62
CA GLY A 79 -2.54 -11.23 11.68
C GLY A 79 -2.44 -9.70 11.60
N GLN A 80 -1.33 -9.19 11.10
CA GLN A 80 -1.06 -7.77 10.96
C GLN A 80 -0.53 -7.46 9.58
N VAL A 81 -0.73 -6.23 9.10
CA VAL A 81 0.01 -5.66 8.00
C VAL A 81 1.09 -4.75 8.58
N SER A 82 2.34 -5.05 8.29
CA SER A 82 3.46 -4.15 8.55
C SER A 82 3.83 -3.46 7.26
N GLU A 83 4.05 -2.15 7.32
CA GLU A 83 4.26 -1.30 6.16
C GLU A 83 5.58 -0.55 6.32
N SER A 84 6.51 -0.72 5.39
CA SER A 84 7.72 0.10 5.35
C SER A 84 7.38 1.48 4.79
N CYS A 85 7.74 2.52 5.52
CA CYS A 85 7.52 3.90 5.13
C CYS A 85 8.85 4.51 4.72
N PHE A 86 8.98 4.89 3.45
CA PHE A 86 10.26 5.39 2.89
C PHE A 86 10.30 6.90 2.71
N ASP A 87 9.18 7.58 2.90
CA ASP A 87 9.06 9.04 2.93
C ASP A 87 9.76 9.76 1.75
N LEU A 88 9.51 9.30 0.54
CA LEU A 88 10.06 9.92 -0.66
C LEU A 88 9.04 10.83 -1.34
N VAL A 89 9.09 12.11 -1.04
CA VAL A 89 8.21 13.12 -1.66
C VAL A 89 8.80 13.54 -3.01
N THR A 90 8.21 13.05 -4.10
CA THR A 90 8.69 13.27 -5.46
C THR A 90 7.82 14.17 -6.33
N GLY A 91 6.86 14.88 -5.76
CA GLY A 91 5.98 15.76 -6.54
C GLY A 91 4.81 16.31 -5.72
N PRO A 92 3.98 17.17 -6.33
CA PRO A 92 2.93 17.90 -5.62
C PRO A 92 1.69 17.06 -5.26
N ASP A 93 1.52 15.87 -5.85
CA ASP A 93 0.29 15.07 -5.70
C ASP A 93 0.35 14.10 -4.53
N LYS A 94 1.19 14.35 -3.54
CA LYS A 94 1.35 13.49 -2.37
C LYS A 94 0.62 14.09 -1.18
N VAL A 95 0.11 13.23 -0.30
CA VAL A 95 -0.44 13.65 0.98
C VAL A 95 0.68 14.16 1.87
N ASN A 96 1.80 13.44 1.94
CA ASN A 96 2.98 13.93 2.66
C ASN A 96 3.71 15.01 1.86
N THR A 97 4.13 16.05 2.57
CA THR A 97 4.74 17.25 1.98
C THR A 97 6.22 17.43 2.30
N LYS A 98 6.74 16.64 3.25
CA LYS A 98 8.12 16.72 3.71
C LYS A 98 8.81 15.37 3.59
N HIS A 99 10.11 15.40 3.49
CA HIS A 99 10.98 14.23 3.56
C HIS A 99 11.60 14.20 4.96
N ASP A 100 11.00 13.45 5.86
CA ASP A 100 11.33 13.42 7.27
C ASP A 100 12.25 12.25 7.64
N LYS A 101 12.78 12.28 8.85
CA LYS A 101 13.58 11.21 9.46
C LYS A 101 13.23 11.09 10.94
N PRO A 102 13.32 9.89 11.54
CA PRO A 102 13.76 8.62 10.93
C PRO A 102 12.67 7.98 10.08
N PHE A 103 13.06 7.11 9.15
CA PHE A 103 12.11 6.25 8.42
C PHE A 103 11.46 5.26 9.37
N THR A 104 10.19 4.95 9.16
CA THR A 104 9.38 4.19 10.10
C THR A 104 8.83 2.89 9.52
N LEU A 105 8.42 2.00 10.41
CA LEU A 105 7.57 0.86 10.10
C LEU A 105 6.22 1.07 10.77
N ALA A 106 5.18 1.26 9.98
CA ALA A 106 3.81 1.31 10.48
C ALA A 106 3.24 -0.11 10.63
N LYS A 107 2.32 -0.29 11.57
CA LYS A 107 1.67 -1.56 11.83
C LYS A 107 0.16 -1.39 11.91
N LEU A 108 -0.56 -2.15 11.10
CA LEU A 108 -2.01 -2.21 11.06
C LEU A 108 -2.45 -3.57 11.61
N SER A 109 -3.29 -3.58 12.66
CA SER A 109 -3.90 -4.80 13.15
C SER A 109 -5.07 -5.19 12.25
N LEU A 110 -5.09 -6.45 11.81
CA LEU A 110 -6.21 -7.04 11.09
C LEU A 110 -7.09 -7.78 12.11
N GLU A 111 -8.30 -7.30 12.28
CA GLU A 111 -9.30 -7.99 13.10
C GLU A 111 -10.19 -8.92 12.25
#